data_bc0c03d1a78da23976b926040058813a
#
_entry.id   bc0c03d1a78da23976b926040058813a
#
_cell.length_a   1.000
_cell.length_b   1.000
_cell.length_c   1.000
_cell.angle_alpha   90.00
_cell.angle_beta   90.00
_cell.angle_gamma   90.00
#
_symmetry.space_group_name_H-M   'P 1'
#
loop_
_entity.id
_entity.type
_entity.pdbx_description
1 polymer ?
#
loop_
_entity_poly.entity_id
_entity_poly.type
_entity_poly.pdbx_seq_one_letter_code
_entity_poly.pdbx_strand_id
1 'polypeptide(L)'
;MDNIKDTIRKLAQQDGETVALVCTVDAVDKKARTIDCTPVNEGAPLLGVNLQANQGSDFGLVIYPEKGAFVVVGFMADGAAGLMLATDKIESAEMVIGETTAAIDAEGVRVKTAKMSADINKEDIIFNGGELDGLVIIQKLTDKLNELKDTVNSLINAYNNHT
;
A
#
# COMPACT_ATOMS: atom_id res chain seq x y z
N MET A 1 45.68 -2.69 -1.26
CA MET A 1 44.29 -2.19 -1.02
C MET A 1 43.36 -3.18 -1.68
N ASP A 2 42.75 -4.04 -0.90
CA ASP A 2 41.75 -4.95 -1.43
C ASP A 2 40.58 -4.11 -1.94
N ASN A 3 40.22 -4.33 -3.19
CA ASN A 3 39.15 -3.59 -3.85
C ASN A 3 37.83 -3.94 -3.14
N ILE A 4 36.99 -2.94 -2.87
CA ILE A 4 35.65 -3.13 -2.27
C ILE A 4 34.87 -4.24 -2.98
N LYS A 5 35.03 -4.39 -4.31
CA LYS A 5 34.48 -5.53 -5.08
C LYS A 5 34.95 -6.89 -4.58
N ASP A 6 36.24 -7.02 -4.23
CA ASP A 6 36.80 -8.29 -3.75
C ASP A 6 36.38 -8.59 -2.31
N THR A 7 36.18 -7.55 -1.50
CA THR A 7 35.63 -7.67 -0.15
C THR A 7 34.16 -8.10 -0.19
N ILE A 8 33.35 -7.49 -1.06
CA ILE A 8 31.92 -7.88 -1.28
C ILE A 8 31.85 -9.30 -1.83
N ARG A 9 32.76 -9.66 -2.77
CA ARG A 9 32.83 -11.01 -3.33
C ARG A 9 33.23 -12.05 -2.29
N LYS A 10 34.17 -11.74 -1.40
CA LYS A 10 34.56 -12.61 -0.28
C LYS A 10 33.47 -12.76 0.77
N LEU A 11 32.71 -11.68 1.07
CA LEU A 11 31.54 -11.74 1.95
C LEU A 11 30.40 -12.58 1.34
N ALA A 12 30.22 -12.51 0.03
CA ALA A 12 29.23 -13.30 -0.71
C ALA A 12 29.69 -14.76 -0.97
N GLN A 13 30.96 -15.07 -0.77
CA GLN A 13 31.56 -16.40 -1.00
C GLN A 13 32.02 -17.08 0.31
N GLN A 14 31.65 -16.55 1.47
CA GLN A 14 31.90 -17.26 2.71
C GLN A 14 31.07 -18.55 2.73
N ASP A 15 31.73 -19.67 2.55
CA ASP A 15 31.22 -21.07 2.55
C ASP A 15 30.31 -21.49 1.38
N GLY A 16 30.31 -20.81 0.24
CA GLY A 16 29.58 -21.27 -0.95
C GLY A 16 28.07 -21.09 -0.92
N GLU A 17 27.52 -20.48 0.13
CA GLU A 17 26.09 -20.19 0.24
C GLU A 17 25.75 -18.85 -0.42
N THR A 18 24.76 -18.85 -1.29
CA THR A 18 24.22 -17.65 -1.87
C THR A 18 23.32 -16.95 -0.84
N VAL A 19 23.75 -15.79 -0.35
CA VAL A 19 22.99 -15.04 0.68
C VAL A 19 21.84 -14.26 0.06
N ALA A 20 21.99 -13.76 -1.16
CA ALA A 20 20.93 -13.04 -1.89
C ALA A 20 21.14 -13.12 -3.41
N LEU A 21 20.04 -13.06 -4.16
CA LEU A 21 20.01 -13.01 -5.62
C LEU A 21 19.18 -11.83 -6.11
N VAL A 22 19.58 -11.24 -7.23
CA VAL A 22 18.72 -10.34 -8.00
C VAL A 22 17.92 -11.19 -8.98
N CYS A 23 16.60 -11.04 -8.96
CA CYS A 23 15.68 -11.81 -9.79
C CYS A 23 14.71 -10.86 -10.52
N THR A 24 14.08 -11.36 -11.58
CA THR A 24 12.95 -10.72 -12.26
C THR A 24 11.66 -11.43 -11.84
N VAL A 25 10.63 -10.67 -11.48
CA VAL A 25 9.33 -11.23 -11.07
C VAL A 25 8.58 -11.80 -12.26
N ASP A 26 8.22 -13.08 -12.18
CA ASP A 26 7.45 -13.79 -13.20
C ASP A 26 5.95 -13.78 -12.90
N ALA A 27 5.60 -13.98 -11.62
CA ALA A 27 4.23 -14.00 -11.13
C ALA A 27 4.14 -13.50 -9.69
N VAL A 28 2.96 -12.95 -9.31
CA VAL A 28 2.64 -12.50 -7.95
C VAL A 28 1.38 -13.21 -7.49
N ASP A 29 1.43 -13.93 -6.38
CA ASP A 29 0.27 -14.48 -5.69
C ASP A 29 -0.06 -13.65 -4.45
N LYS A 30 -1.03 -12.73 -4.59
CA LYS A 30 -1.46 -11.86 -3.49
C LYS A 30 -2.11 -12.62 -2.34
N LYS A 31 -2.79 -13.75 -2.64
CA LYS A 31 -3.45 -14.56 -1.62
C LYS A 31 -2.44 -15.34 -0.78
N ALA A 32 -1.44 -15.92 -1.43
CA ALA A 32 -0.35 -16.62 -0.74
C ALA A 32 0.72 -15.67 -0.22
N ARG A 33 0.72 -14.39 -0.65
CA ARG A 33 1.76 -13.39 -0.35
C ARG A 33 3.13 -13.86 -0.77
N THR A 34 3.22 -14.38 -1.98
CA THR A 34 4.44 -14.92 -2.58
C THR A 34 4.64 -14.42 -4.00
N ILE A 35 5.86 -14.54 -4.48
CA ILE A 35 6.20 -14.33 -5.88
C ILE A 35 6.96 -15.53 -6.42
N ASP A 36 6.81 -15.75 -7.73
CA ASP A 36 7.72 -16.55 -8.52
C ASP A 36 8.66 -15.61 -9.27
N CYS A 37 9.95 -15.90 -9.28
CA CYS A 37 10.93 -15.03 -9.93
C CYS A 37 12.09 -15.83 -10.51
N THR A 38 12.72 -15.31 -11.55
CA THR A 38 13.88 -15.91 -12.21
C THR A 38 15.13 -15.08 -11.93
N PRO A 39 16.22 -15.69 -11.41
CA PRO A 39 17.49 -15.02 -11.22
C PRO A 39 18.05 -14.44 -12.53
N VAL A 40 18.57 -13.19 -12.49
CA VAL A 40 19.15 -12.52 -13.67
C VAL A 40 20.47 -13.14 -14.14
N ASN A 41 21.07 -14.04 -13.38
CA ASN A 41 22.30 -14.75 -13.69
C ASN A 41 22.07 -16.16 -14.29
N GLU A 42 20.91 -16.38 -14.94
CA GLU A 42 20.53 -17.63 -15.60
C GLU A 42 20.38 -18.83 -14.62
N GLY A 43 20.13 -18.56 -13.34
CA GLY A 43 19.80 -19.57 -12.33
C GLY A 43 18.40 -20.19 -12.54
N ALA A 44 18.14 -21.29 -11.84
CA ALA A 44 16.81 -21.90 -11.82
C ALA A 44 15.76 -20.94 -11.24
N PRO A 45 14.51 -20.93 -11.74
CA PRO A 45 13.43 -20.14 -11.17
C PRO A 45 13.20 -20.46 -9.68
N LEU A 46 12.93 -19.41 -8.91
CA LEU A 46 12.55 -19.49 -7.50
C LEU A 46 11.03 -19.39 -7.42
N LEU A 47 10.39 -20.41 -6.86
CA LEU A 47 8.94 -20.46 -6.73
C LEU A 47 8.53 -20.22 -5.28
N GLY A 48 7.45 -19.45 -5.08
CA GLY A 48 6.87 -19.22 -3.76
C GLY A 48 7.77 -18.41 -2.82
N VAL A 49 8.53 -17.44 -3.35
CA VAL A 49 9.36 -16.54 -2.53
C VAL A 49 8.43 -15.66 -1.69
N ASN A 50 8.67 -15.65 -0.40
CA ASN A 50 7.85 -14.94 0.58
C ASN A 50 7.96 -13.40 0.42
N LEU A 51 6.84 -12.69 0.59
CA LEU A 51 6.81 -11.23 0.62
C LEU A 51 6.87 -10.65 2.03
N GLN A 52 6.73 -11.49 3.05
CA GLN A 52 6.87 -11.11 4.46
C GLN A 52 7.54 -12.21 5.26
N ALA A 53 8.16 -11.86 6.39
CA ALA A 53 8.93 -12.77 7.20
C ALA A 53 8.09 -13.88 7.87
N ASN A 54 6.80 -13.62 8.16
CA ASN A 54 5.88 -14.60 8.73
C ASN A 54 4.65 -14.76 7.83
N GLN A 55 4.64 -15.80 7.02
CA GLN A 55 3.55 -16.13 6.10
C GLN A 55 2.23 -16.53 6.78
N GLY A 56 2.28 -16.99 8.01
CA GLY A 56 1.10 -17.36 8.80
C GLY A 56 0.42 -16.16 9.48
N SER A 57 0.95 -14.95 9.32
CA SER A 57 0.42 -13.75 9.94
C SER A 57 -0.30 -12.85 8.92
N ASP A 58 -1.49 -12.41 9.28
CA ASP A 58 -2.20 -11.36 8.53
C ASP A 58 -1.73 -9.95 8.89
N PHE A 59 -0.84 -9.81 9.87
CA PHE A 59 -0.31 -8.53 10.35
C PHE A 59 1.01 -8.18 9.70
N GLY A 60 1.32 -6.88 9.66
CA GLY A 60 2.58 -6.35 9.19
C GLY A 60 2.44 -5.63 7.85
N LEU A 61 3.56 -5.41 7.19
CA LEU A 61 3.67 -4.77 5.88
C LEU A 61 3.97 -5.82 4.82
N VAL A 62 3.18 -5.82 3.77
CA VAL A 62 3.43 -6.60 2.55
C VAL A 62 3.53 -5.65 1.37
N ILE A 63 4.58 -5.79 0.58
CA ILE A 63 4.79 -5.04 -0.66
C ILE A 63 4.68 -6.03 -1.82
N TYR A 64 3.76 -5.77 -2.74
CA TYR A 64 3.58 -6.57 -3.95
C TYR A 64 4.33 -5.89 -5.11
N PRO A 65 5.38 -6.53 -5.65
CA PRO A 65 6.10 -5.99 -6.80
C PRO A 65 5.26 -6.11 -8.08
N GLU A 66 5.54 -5.26 -9.06
CA GLU A 66 4.99 -5.46 -10.41
C GLU A 66 5.59 -6.70 -11.07
N LYS A 67 4.83 -7.36 -11.94
CA LYS A 67 5.38 -8.38 -12.83
C LYS A 67 6.46 -7.75 -13.73
N GLY A 68 7.62 -8.41 -13.84
CA GLY A 68 8.78 -7.92 -14.56
C GLY A 68 9.65 -6.94 -13.76
N ALA A 69 9.31 -6.63 -12.51
CA ALA A 69 10.17 -5.86 -11.61
C ALA A 69 11.43 -6.62 -11.24
N PHE A 70 12.50 -5.90 -10.93
CA PHE A 70 13.67 -6.48 -10.29
C PHE A 70 13.46 -6.56 -8.78
N VAL A 71 13.77 -7.72 -8.22
CA VAL A 71 13.69 -7.97 -6.78
C VAL A 71 14.99 -8.52 -6.26
N VAL A 72 15.30 -8.23 -5.00
CA VAL A 72 16.37 -8.88 -4.26
C VAL A 72 15.75 -9.92 -3.37
N VAL A 73 16.13 -11.18 -3.55
CA VAL A 73 15.68 -12.32 -2.75
C VAL A 73 16.81 -12.76 -1.83
N GLY A 74 16.59 -12.71 -0.53
CA GLY A 74 17.47 -13.29 0.49
C GLY A 74 17.02 -14.69 0.85
N PHE A 75 17.95 -15.56 1.25
CA PHE A 75 17.67 -16.92 1.68
C PHE A 75 17.74 -17.03 3.20
N MET A 76 16.82 -17.77 3.78
CA MET A 76 16.76 -18.07 5.21
C MET A 76 16.92 -19.57 5.43
N ALA A 77 17.35 -19.94 6.63
CA ALA A 77 17.41 -21.33 7.06
C ALA A 77 18.11 -22.27 6.04
N ASP A 78 19.36 -21.97 5.71
CA ASP A 78 20.20 -22.76 4.79
C ASP A 78 19.57 -22.95 3.39
N GLY A 79 18.91 -21.90 2.90
CA GLY A 79 18.27 -21.89 1.57
C GLY A 79 16.87 -22.52 1.52
N ALA A 80 16.29 -22.91 2.66
CA ALA A 80 14.98 -23.55 2.70
C ALA A 80 13.81 -22.61 2.35
N ALA A 81 13.99 -21.29 2.50
CA ALA A 81 12.98 -20.29 2.17
C ALA A 81 13.61 -19.01 1.60
N GLY A 82 13.01 -18.47 0.53
CA GLY A 82 13.33 -17.15 0.00
C GLY A 82 12.43 -16.06 0.59
N LEU A 83 13.01 -14.90 0.84
CA LEU A 83 12.28 -13.69 1.25
C LEU A 83 12.66 -12.53 0.33
N MET A 84 11.68 -11.83 -0.19
CA MET A 84 11.92 -10.58 -0.93
C MET A 84 12.38 -9.48 0.04
N LEU A 85 13.57 -8.94 -0.19
CA LEU A 85 14.17 -7.89 0.62
C LEU A 85 13.94 -6.48 0.04
N ALA A 86 13.87 -6.37 -1.29
CA ALA A 86 13.68 -5.11 -2.00
C ALA A 86 13.08 -5.35 -3.38
N THR A 87 12.45 -4.32 -3.93
CA THR A 87 11.95 -4.27 -5.31
C THR A 87 12.16 -2.88 -5.89
N ASP A 88 12.31 -2.76 -7.21
CA ASP A 88 12.43 -1.49 -7.92
C ASP A 88 11.06 -0.91 -8.33
N LYS A 89 10.01 -1.78 -8.47
CA LYS A 89 8.66 -1.36 -8.86
C LYS A 89 7.62 -2.04 -7.98
N ILE A 90 6.66 -1.24 -7.51
CA ILE A 90 5.60 -1.66 -6.61
C ILE A 90 4.26 -1.54 -7.31
N GLU A 91 3.50 -2.63 -7.38
CA GLU A 91 2.11 -2.65 -7.83
C GLU A 91 1.17 -2.17 -6.72
N SER A 92 1.36 -2.69 -5.51
CA SER A 92 0.57 -2.33 -4.34
C SER A 92 1.31 -2.63 -3.04
N ALA A 93 0.86 -2.01 -1.95
CA ALA A 93 1.33 -2.33 -0.59
C ALA A 93 0.15 -2.41 0.37
N GLU A 94 0.24 -3.31 1.33
CA GLU A 94 -0.74 -3.50 2.39
C GLU A 94 -0.06 -3.49 3.75
N MET A 95 -0.67 -2.81 4.71
CA MET A 95 -0.21 -2.79 6.10
C MET A 95 -1.38 -3.10 7.03
N VAL A 96 -1.16 -4.03 7.95
CA VAL A 96 -2.15 -4.42 8.97
C VAL A 96 -1.54 -4.29 10.36
N ILE A 97 -2.14 -3.45 11.19
CA ILE A 97 -1.72 -3.22 12.58
C ILE A 97 -2.96 -3.31 13.48
N GLY A 98 -3.11 -4.41 14.21
CA GLY A 98 -4.31 -4.69 14.97
C GLY A 98 -5.56 -4.72 14.07
N GLU A 99 -6.54 -3.90 14.37
CA GLU A 99 -7.78 -3.77 13.56
C GLU A 99 -7.66 -2.70 12.46
N THR A 100 -6.51 -2.06 12.33
CA THR A 100 -6.27 -1.03 11.30
C THR A 100 -5.59 -1.65 10.10
N THR A 101 -6.17 -1.44 8.93
CA THR A 101 -5.58 -1.80 7.63
C THR A 101 -5.34 -0.55 6.81
N ALA A 102 -4.21 -0.51 6.10
CA ALA A 102 -3.92 0.49 5.09
C ALA A 102 -3.49 -0.22 3.81
N ALA A 103 -4.07 0.17 2.69
CA ALA A 103 -3.71 -0.35 1.36
C ALA A 103 -3.45 0.82 0.42
N ILE A 104 -2.44 0.68 -0.42
CA ILE A 104 -2.09 1.67 -1.45
C ILE A 104 -1.80 0.95 -2.76
N ASP A 105 -2.37 1.45 -3.84
CA ASP A 105 -2.16 0.97 -5.21
C ASP A 105 -2.31 2.11 -6.22
N ALA A 106 -2.34 1.79 -7.51
CA ALA A 106 -2.52 2.77 -8.58
C ALA A 106 -3.88 3.49 -8.56
N GLU A 107 -4.88 2.92 -7.90
CA GLU A 107 -6.22 3.52 -7.80
C GLU A 107 -6.34 4.49 -6.61
N GLY A 108 -5.50 4.34 -5.58
CA GLY A 108 -5.50 5.28 -4.46
C GLY A 108 -5.01 4.69 -3.14
N VAL A 109 -5.47 5.30 -2.06
CA VAL A 109 -5.14 4.91 -0.67
C VAL A 109 -6.42 4.60 0.07
N ARG A 110 -6.47 3.44 0.70
CA ARG A 110 -7.57 2.99 1.56
C ARG A 110 -7.08 2.74 2.97
N VAL A 111 -7.71 3.37 3.93
CA VAL A 111 -7.45 3.13 5.35
C VAL A 111 -8.74 2.70 6.02
N LYS A 112 -8.69 1.62 6.78
CA LYS A 112 -9.84 1.10 7.52
C LYS A 112 -9.43 0.79 8.96
N THR A 113 -10.26 1.18 9.88
CA THR A 113 -10.19 0.80 11.31
C THR A 113 -11.44 -0.02 11.67
N ALA A 114 -11.58 -0.44 12.92
CA ALA A 114 -12.79 -1.13 13.39
C ALA A 114 -14.09 -0.36 13.13
N LYS A 115 -14.04 0.98 13.11
CA LYS A 115 -15.25 1.83 13.08
C LYS A 115 -15.28 2.82 11.93
N MET A 116 -14.16 3.10 11.29
CA MET A 116 -14.05 4.15 10.28
C MET A 116 -13.24 3.67 9.08
N SER A 117 -13.59 4.20 7.91
CA SER A 117 -12.79 4.05 6.70
C SER A 117 -12.60 5.40 6.00
N ALA A 118 -11.47 5.52 5.32
CA ALA A 118 -11.19 6.59 4.39
C ALA A 118 -10.66 5.98 3.09
N ASP A 119 -11.26 6.36 1.98
CA ASP A 119 -10.87 5.95 0.63
C ASP A 119 -10.53 7.21 -0.16
N ILE A 120 -9.29 7.34 -0.59
CA ILE A 120 -8.80 8.44 -1.40
C ILE A 120 -8.49 7.85 -2.77
N ASN A 121 -9.37 8.06 -3.72
CA ASN A 121 -9.20 7.60 -5.09
C ASN A 121 -8.90 8.78 -6.04
N LYS A 122 -8.90 8.51 -7.35
CA LYS A 122 -8.58 9.53 -8.38
C LYS A 122 -9.60 10.66 -8.48
N GLU A 123 -10.80 10.47 -7.96
CA GLU A 123 -11.93 11.39 -8.15
C GLU A 123 -12.39 11.99 -6.83
N ASP A 124 -12.39 11.20 -5.75
CA ASP A 124 -13.05 11.54 -4.49
C ASP A 124 -12.23 11.16 -3.26
N ILE A 125 -12.62 11.76 -2.12
CA ILE A 125 -12.28 11.32 -0.77
C ILE A 125 -13.58 10.87 -0.11
N ILE A 126 -13.70 9.59 0.18
CA ILE A 126 -14.90 8.97 0.72
C ILE A 126 -14.64 8.53 2.15
N PHE A 127 -15.47 8.96 3.09
CA PHE A 127 -15.43 8.49 4.48
C PHE A 127 -16.60 7.54 4.74
N ASN A 128 -16.32 6.41 5.40
CA ASN A 128 -17.30 5.38 5.80
C ASN A 128 -18.24 4.95 4.65
N GLY A 129 -17.68 4.76 3.45
CA GLY A 129 -18.46 4.36 2.29
C GLY A 129 -19.50 5.38 1.81
N GLY A 130 -19.37 6.62 2.25
CA GLY A 130 -20.33 7.69 1.93
C GLY A 130 -21.53 7.78 2.91
N GLU A 131 -21.61 6.90 3.92
CA GLU A 131 -22.73 6.88 4.89
C GLU A 131 -22.85 8.16 5.73
N LEU A 132 -21.79 8.98 5.79
CA LEU A 132 -21.78 10.26 6.50
C LEU A 132 -21.97 11.47 5.56
N ASP A 133 -22.55 11.27 4.36
CA ASP A 133 -22.77 12.32 3.34
C ASP A 133 -21.50 13.13 2.96
N GLY A 134 -20.31 12.60 3.28
CA GLY A 134 -19.03 13.22 2.96
C GLY A 134 -18.67 14.43 3.84
N LEU A 135 -17.62 15.15 3.44
CA LEU A 135 -17.25 16.42 4.07
C LEU A 135 -18.17 17.53 3.58
N VAL A 136 -18.63 18.36 4.53
CA VAL A 136 -19.42 19.54 4.20
C VAL A 136 -18.58 20.51 3.35
N ILE A 137 -19.03 20.82 2.14
CA ILE A 137 -18.44 21.87 1.32
C ILE A 137 -18.82 23.21 1.95
N ILE A 138 -17.87 23.81 2.68
CA ILE A 138 -18.09 25.03 3.46
C ILE A 138 -18.76 26.14 2.62
N GLN A 139 -18.32 26.34 1.37
CA GLN A 139 -18.92 27.36 0.51
C GLN A 139 -20.40 27.09 0.25
N LYS A 140 -20.79 25.87 -0.13
CA LYS A 140 -22.20 25.52 -0.38
C LYS A 140 -23.08 25.65 0.88
N LEU A 141 -22.53 25.27 2.05
CA LEU A 141 -23.23 25.45 3.32
C LEU A 141 -23.41 26.93 3.62
N THR A 142 -22.36 27.74 3.46
CA THR A 142 -22.41 29.21 3.66
C THR A 142 -23.46 29.86 2.75
N ASP A 143 -23.50 29.49 1.48
CA ASP A 143 -24.47 29.99 0.51
C ASP A 143 -25.90 29.65 0.95
N LYS A 144 -26.16 28.41 1.39
CA LYS A 144 -27.48 27.99 1.89
C LYS A 144 -27.88 28.68 3.20
N LEU A 145 -26.92 28.92 4.08
CA LEU A 145 -27.19 29.70 5.32
C LEU A 145 -27.49 31.14 5.01
N ASN A 146 -26.86 31.77 4.02
CA ASN A 146 -27.17 33.12 3.57
C ASN A 146 -28.55 33.19 2.93
N GLU A 147 -28.93 32.25 2.03
CA GLU A 147 -30.28 32.14 1.47
C GLU A 147 -31.35 32.05 2.58
N LEU A 148 -31.11 31.20 3.59
CA LEU A 148 -32.01 31.06 4.74
C LEU A 148 -32.14 32.38 5.52
N LYS A 149 -31.01 33.05 5.80
CA LYS A 149 -30.97 34.37 6.47
C LYS A 149 -31.79 35.39 5.71
N ASP A 150 -31.64 35.46 4.38
CA ASP A 150 -32.37 36.45 3.54
C ASP A 150 -33.87 36.13 3.52
N THR A 151 -34.24 34.85 3.49
CA THR A 151 -35.64 34.42 3.60
C THR A 151 -36.27 34.85 4.94
N VAL A 152 -35.55 34.62 6.05
CA VAL A 152 -36.00 35.01 7.39
C VAL A 152 -36.13 36.52 7.50
N ASN A 153 -35.19 37.31 6.98
CA ASN A 153 -35.26 38.77 6.97
C ASN A 153 -36.46 39.27 6.15
N SER A 154 -36.73 38.64 5.00
CA SER A 154 -37.89 38.99 4.18
C SER A 154 -39.21 38.72 4.90
N LEU A 155 -39.31 37.59 5.62
CA LEU A 155 -40.46 37.25 6.44
C LEU A 155 -40.67 38.25 7.59
N ILE A 156 -39.61 38.63 8.29
CA ILE A 156 -39.66 39.67 9.35
C ILE A 156 -40.16 41.01 8.81
N ASN A 157 -39.64 41.43 7.65
CA ASN A 157 -40.05 42.68 7.00
C ASN A 157 -41.53 42.63 6.58
N ALA A 158 -41.97 41.49 6.02
CA ALA A 158 -43.40 41.32 5.65
C ALA A 158 -44.30 41.36 6.89
N TYR A 159 -43.90 40.73 7.98
CA TYR A 159 -44.64 40.75 9.23
C TYR A 159 -44.75 42.18 9.81
N ASN A 160 -43.63 42.91 9.86
CA ASN A 160 -43.59 44.28 10.39
C ASN A 160 -44.39 45.28 9.55
N ASN A 161 -44.57 45.01 8.26
CA ASN A 161 -45.36 45.88 7.35
C ASN A 161 -46.85 45.53 7.36
N HIS A 162 -47.27 44.44 8.01
CA HIS A 162 -48.67 44.07 8.20
C HIS A 162 -49.29 44.60 9.49
N THR A 163 -48.50 45.19 10.37
CA THR A 163 -48.92 45.89 11.58
C THR A 163 -48.92 47.39 11.32
#